data_6f2240b873ff81dfef073dc8b5d4100c
#
_entry.id   6f2240b873ff81dfef073dc8b5d4100c
#
_cell.length_a   1.000
_cell.length_b   1.000
_cell.length_c   1.000
_cell.angle_alpha   90.00
_cell.angle_beta   90.00
_cell.angle_gamma   90.00
#
_symmetry.space_group_name_H-M   'P 1'
#
loop_
_entity.id
_entity.type
_entity.pdbx_description
1 polymer ?
#
loop_
_entity_poly.entity_id
_entity_poly.type
_entity_poly.pdbx_seq_one_letter_code
_entity_poly.pdbx_strand_id
1 'polypeptide(L)'
;MTTVRIVMAIAVSKGWSLHQMYVKNAFLHGDLEEEIYMTPPPGLFSSSSTEACHLKRSLYGLKQAPRAWFEKFRTTLLDFTFTHSQYDYSLFFRKTDIGIVILLVYVDDIVITGSNSQLIEQLQQRLKSSCHMKDLGPLQYFLSLEAQHCPIGILLHQHKYTQELLSLVFRTLTQFLHLWRST
;
A
#
# COMPACT_ATOMS: atom_id res chain seq x y z
N MET A 1 -1.76 -7.16 -11.03
CA MET A 1 -1.53 -8.46 -10.32
C MET A 1 -0.43 -9.33 -10.95
N THR A 2 -0.18 -9.28 -12.26
CA THR A 2 0.86 -10.09 -12.92
C THR A 2 2.27 -9.76 -12.42
N THR A 3 2.63 -8.47 -12.37
CA THR A 3 3.95 -7.99 -11.89
C THR A 3 4.27 -8.47 -10.48
N VAL A 4 3.30 -8.39 -9.57
CA VAL A 4 3.45 -8.86 -8.18
C VAL A 4 3.84 -10.33 -8.13
N ARG A 5 3.11 -11.18 -8.86
CA ARG A 5 3.39 -12.62 -8.93
C ARG A 5 4.77 -12.92 -9.53
N ILE A 6 5.15 -12.19 -10.59
CA ILE A 6 6.46 -12.34 -11.22
C ILE A 6 7.58 -11.96 -10.25
N VAL A 7 7.47 -10.81 -9.57
CA VAL A 7 8.50 -10.36 -8.61
C VAL A 7 8.62 -11.35 -7.45
N MET A 8 7.50 -11.85 -6.92
CA MET A 8 7.50 -12.87 -5.87
C MET A 8 8.15 -14.18 -6.34
N ALA A 9 7.83 -14.64 -7.56
CA ALA A 9 8.42 -15.85 -8.13
C ALA A 9 9.94 -15.70 -8.32
N ILE A 10 10.40 -14.55 -8.82
CA ILE A 10 11.83 -14.26 -8.96
C ILE A 10 12.50 -14.25 -7.58
N ALA A 11 11.92 -13.57 -6.60
CA ALA A 11 12.47 -13.49 -5.25
C ALA A 11 12.65 -14.89 -4.65
N VAL A 12 11.61 -15.74 -4.72
CA VAL A 12 11.68 -17.13 -4.24
C VAL A 12 12.74 -17.94 -4.99
N SER A 13 12.75 -17.87 -6.33
CA SER A 13 13.72 -18.63 -7.14
C SER A 13 15.16 -18.24 -6.90
N LYS A 14 15.41 -17.01 -6.45
CA LYS A 14 16.74 -16.46 -6.12
C LYS A 14 17.08 -16.53 -4.63
N GLY A 15 16.19 -17.02 -3.79
CA GLY A 15 16.35 -17.03 -2.34
C GLY A 15 16.38 -15.63 -1.71
N TRP A 16 15.76 -14.63 -2.35
CA TRP A 16 15.66 -13.28 -1.83
C TRP A 16 14.55 -13.18 -0.79
N SER A 17 14.80 -12.44 0.28
CA SER A 17 13.79 -12.13 1.26
C SER A 17 12.72 -11.19 0.67
N LEU A 18 11.48 -11.34 1.12
CA LEU A 18 10.37 -10.44 0.83
C LEU A 18 9.99 -9.73 2.12
N HIS A 19 10.20 -8.42 2.19
CA HIS A 19 9.88 -7.58 3.34
C HIS A 19 8.65 -6.76 3.04
N GLN A 20 7.76 -6.67 4.01
CA GLN A 20 6.56 -5.85 3.91
C GLN A 20 6.68 -4.61 4.78
N MET A 21 6.33 -3.46 4.22
CA MET A 21 6.21 -2.20 4.93
C MET A 21 4.82 -1.61 4.71
N TYR A 22 4.36 -0.83 5.68
CA TYR A 22 3.06 -0.17 5.66
C TYR A 22 3.20 1.31 5.95
N VAL A 23 2.58 2.16 5.13
CA VAL A 23 2.55 3.61 5.33
C VAL A 23 1.32 3.99 6.15
N LYS A 24 1.54 4.49 7.35
CA LYS A 24 0.41 4.98 8.15
C LYS A 24 -0.17 6.24 7.53
N ASN A 25 -1.48 6.21 7.22
CA ASN A 25 -2.21 7.34 6.67
C ASN A 25 -1.56 7.92 5.39
N ALA A 26 -1.26 7.07 4.42
CA ALA A 26 -0.52 7.40 3.21
C ALA A 26 -0.98 8.71 2.55
N PHE A 27 -2.27 8.91 2.37
CA PHE A 27 -2.79 10.11 1.69
C PHE A 27 -2.53 11.41 2.45
N LEU A 28 -2.39 11.37 3.78
CA LEU A 28 -2.08 12.58 4.57
C LEU A 28 -0.66 13.11 4.34
N HIS A 29 0.20 12.33 3.67
CA HIS A 29 1.55 12.76 3.31
C HIS A 29 1.61 13.49 1.97
N GLY A 30 0.57 13.37 1.12
CA GLY A 30 0.50 14.03 -0.19
C GLY A 30 0.37 15.55 -0.06
N ASP A 31 1.22 16.29 -0.74
CA ASP A 31 1.13 17.74 -0.83
C ASP A 31 0.06 18.11 -1.88
N LEU A 32 -0.75 19.12 -1.61
CA LEU A 32 -1.76 19.63 -2.54
C LEU A 32 -1.20 20.84 -3.27
N GLU A 33 -1.20 20.79 -4.59
CA GLU A 33 -0.84 21.94 -5.45
C GLU A 33 -2.04 22.86 -5.68
N GLU A 34 -3.24 22.34 -5.51
CA GLU A 34 -4.50 23.01 -5.77
C GLU A 34 -5.04 23.64 -4.48
N GLU A 35 -5.67 24.81 -4.59
CA GLU A 35 -6.40 25.43 -3.48
C GLU A 35 -7.70 24.67 -3.21
N ILE A 36 -7.74 23.92 -2.11
CA ILE A 36 -8.90 23.12 -1.71
C ILE A 36 -9.39 23.61 -0.35
N TYR A 37 -10.68 23.89 -0.30
CA TYR A 37 -11.38 24.29 0.91
C TYR A 37 -12.41 23.27 1.31
N MET A 38 -12.58 23.06 2.61
CA MET A 38 -13.60 22.19 3.18
C MET A 38 -14.36 22.90 4.29
N THR A 39 -15.60 22.49 4.50
CA THR A 39 -16.37 22.91 5.69
C THR A 39 -15.64 22.40 6.95
N PRO A 40 -15.47 23.25 7.96
CA PRO A 40 -14.84 22.84 9.21
C PRO A 40 -15.60 21.67 9.86
N PRO A 41 -14.88 20.76 10.54
CA PRO A 41 -15.53 19.73 11.33
C PRO A 41 -16.43 20.34 12.41
N PRO A 42 -17.55 19.68 12.77
CA PRO A 42 -18.41 20.14 13.84
C PRO A 42 -17.65 20.35 15.16
N GLY A 43 -17.86 21.49 15.78
CA GLY A 43 -17.23 21.83 17.05
C GLY A 43 -15.85 22.53 16.96
N LEU A 44 -15.30 22.68 15.74
CA LEU A 44 -14.04 23.42 15.56
C LEU A 44 -14.24 24.95 15.65
N PHE A 45 -15.35 25.46 15.12
CA PHE A 45 -15.77 26.85 15.18
C PHE A 45 -17.20 26.97 15.70
N SER A 46 -17.59 28.20 16.13
CA SER A 46 -19.00 28.46 16.51
C SER A 46 -19.93 28.26 15.32
N SER A 47 -21.17 27.84 15.57
CA SER A 47 -22.17 27.46 14.55
C SER A 47 -22.55 28.59 13.58
N SER A 48 -22.13 29.83 13.83
CA SER A 48 -22.37 31.01 12.99
C SER A 48 -21.18 31.42 12.14
N SER A 49 -20.07 30.66 12.17
CA SER A 49 -18.86 30.98 11.40
C SER A 49 -19.05 30.60 9.92
N THR A 50 -18.73 31.55 9.03
CA THR A 50 -18.65 31.33 7.57
C THR A 50 -17.24 30.88 7.14
N GLU A 51 -16.39 30.51 8.09
CA GLU A 51 -15.01 30.13 7.83
C GLU A 51 -14.92 28.79 7.13
N ALA A 52 -13.91 28.64 6.27
CA ALA A 52 -13.55 27.41 5.58
C ALA A 52 -12.13 26.98 5.91
N CYS A 53 -11.89 25.68 6.01
CA CYS A 53 -10.55 25.15 6.21
C CYS A 53 -9.83 25.02 4.86
N HIS A 54 -8.74 25.75 4.67
CA HIS A 54 -7.83 25.56 3.56
C HIS A 54 -6.93 24.34 3.80
N LEU A 55 -7.02 23.32 2.94
CA LEU A 55 -6.25 22.10 3.06
C LEU A 55 -4.86 22.28 2.47
N LYS A 56 -3.82 22.09 3.29
CA LYS A 56 -2.41 22.11 2.85
C LYS A 56 -1.91 20.72 2.42
N ARG A 57 -2.58 19.68 2.90
CA ARG A 57 -2.26 18.26 2.59
C ARG A 57 -3.51 17.51 2.21
N SER A 58 -3.34 16.44 1.45
CA SER A 58 -4.46 15.63 1.02
C SER A 58 -5.12 14.88 2.18
N LEU A 59 -6.41 14.60 2.03
CA LEU A 59 -7.22 13.83 2.97
C LEU A 59 -7.85 12.64 2.25
N TYR A 60 -8.20 11.61 3.03
CA TYR A 60 -9.03 10.51 2.52
C TYR A 60 -10.36 11.06 2.02
N GLY A 61 -10.81 10.54 0.87
CA GLY A 61 -12.04 11.03 0.20
C GLY A 61 -11.81 12.07 -0.90
N LEU A 62 -10.66 12.74 -0.94
CA LEU A 62 -10.31 13.61 -2.06
C LEU A 62 -9.93 12.78 -3.30
N LYS A 63 -10.48 13.15 -4.45
CA LYS A 63 -10.22 12.46 -5.74
C LYS A 63 -8.72 12.47 -6.12
N GLN A 64 -8.00 13.53 -5.81
CA GLN A 64 -6.57 13.72 -6.10
C GLN A 64 -5.62 13.15 -5.03
N ALA A 65 -6.12 12.71 -3.87
CA ALA A 65 -5.27 12.22 -2.78
C ALA A 65 -4.34 11.05 -3.16
N PRO A 66 -4.79 10.04 -3.92
CA PRO A 66 -3.90 8.96 -4.37
C PRO A 66 -2.76 9.46 -5.24
N ARG A 67 -3.03 10.43 -6.12
CA ARG A 67 -2.02 11.01 -7.01
C ARG A 67 -1.01 11.85 -6.21
N ALA A 68 -1.47 12.72 -5.33
CA ALA A 68 -0.61 13.56 -4.50
C ALA A 68 0.34 12.72 -3.63
N TRP A 69 -0.18 11.65 -3.01
CA TRP A 69 0.64 10.68 -2.28
C TRP A 69 1.67 9.99 -3.18
N PHE A 70 1.23 9.45 -4.32
CA PHE A 70 2.11 8.74 -5.23
C PHE A 70 3.26 9.62 -5.74
N GLU A 71 3.00 10.86 -6.12
CA GLU A 71 4.05 11.79 -6.59
C GLU A 71 5.05 12.12 -5.47
N LYS A 72 4.58 12.33 -4.25
CA LYS A 72 5.46 12.53 -3.08
C LYS A 72 6.37 11.33 -2.85
N PHE A 73 5.78 10.14 -2.86
CA PHE A 73 6.51 8.89 -2.66
C PHE A 73 7.50 8.60 -3.80
N ARG A 74 7.05 8.80 -5.04
CA ARG A 74 7.88 8.66 -6.24
C ARG A 74 9.11 9.58 -6.16
N THR A 75 8.92 10.86 -5.85
CA THR A 75 10.03 11.82 -5.69
C THR A 75 11.02 11.34 -4.64
N THR A 76 10.54 10.89 -3.48
CA THR A 76 11.40 10.33 -2.42
C THR A 76 12.25 9.14 -2.92
N LEU A 77 11.67 8.24 -3.73
CA LEU A 77 12.41 7.11 -4.30
C LEU A 77 13.41 7.53 -5.38
N LEU A 78 13.05 8.49 -6.23
CA LEU A 78 13.95 9.04 -7.25
C LEU A 78 15.16 9.74 -6.60
N ASP A 79 14.97 10.49 -5.53
CA ASP A 79 16.05 11.10 -4.72
C ASP A 79 16.97 10.03 -4.11
N PHE A 80 16.45 8.83 -3.88
CA PHE A 80 17.22 7.68 -3.44
C PHE A 80 17.73 6.83 -4.59
N THR A 81 17.76 7.41 -5.82
CA THR A 81 18.31 6.82 -7.05
C THR A 81 17.61 5.53 -7.50
N PHE A 82 16.33 5.33 -7.13
CA PHE A 82 15.50 4.29 -7.72
C PHE A 82 14.99 4.73 -9.08
N THR A 83 14.85 3.78 -9.98
CA THR A 83 14.23 3.97 -11.29
C THR A 83 12.80 3.49 -11.23
N HIS A 84 11.88 4.30 -11.74
CA HIS A 84 10.49 3.93 -11.91
C HIS A 84 10.31 3.13 -13.20
N SER A 85 9.56 2.04 -13.16
CA SER A 85 9.27 1.24 -14.34
C SER A 85 8.38 2.00 -15.33
N GLN A 86 8.69 1.90 -16.61
CA GLN A 86 7.85 2.47 -17.67
C GLN A 86 6.61 1.61 -17.98
N TYR A 87 6.61 0.35 -17.56
CA TYR A 87 5.56 -0.64 -17.88
C TYR A 87 4.59 -0.89 -16.74
N ASP A 88 4.99 -0.61 -15.51
CA ASP A 88 4.16 -0.80 -14.32
C ASP A 88 4.45 0.28 -13.29
N TYR A 89 3.47 1.14 -13.05
CA TYR A 89 3.57 2.26 -12.10
C TYR A 89 3.78 1.83 -10.65
N SER A 90 3.46 0.58 -10.32
CA SER A 90 3.69 0.05 -8.97
C SER A 90 5.14 -0.39 -8.74
N LEU A 91 5.97 -0.47 -9.79
CA LEU A 91 7.29 -1.08 -9.75
C LEU A 91 8.41 -0.04 -9.77
N PHE A 92 9.26 -0.08 -8.75
CA PHE A 92 10.51 0.65 -8.68
C PHE A 92 11.67 -0.32 -8.48
N PHE A 93 12.84 0.01 -9.03
CA PHE A 93 14.02 -0.81 -8.85
C PHE A 93 15.29 0.04 -8.82
N ARG A 94 16.32 -0.47 -8.15
CA ARG A 94 17.65 0.10 -8.17
C ARG A 94 18.67 -1.02 -8.39
N LYS A 95 19.41 -0.93 -9.48
CA LYS A 95 20.50 -1.85 -9.80
C LYS A 95 21.82 -1.19 -9.40
N THR A 96 22.69 -1.95 -8.74
CA THR A 96 24.05 -1.56 -8.35
C THR A 96 25.02 -2.65 -8.79
N ASP A 97 26.32 -2.42 -8.68
CA ASP A 97 27.35 -3.42 -9.02
C ASP A 97 27.27 -4.66 -8.13
N ILE A 98 26.74 -4.53 -6.92
CA ILE A 98 26.63 -5.61 -5.92
C ILE A 98 25.23 -6.24 -5.86
N GLY A 99 24.29 -5.79 -6.67
CA GLY A 99 22.97 -6.41 -6.71
C GLY A 99 21.82 -5.47 -7.10
N ILE A 100 20.60 -5.96 -6.90
CA ILE A 100 19.38 -5.24 -7.23
C ILE A 100 18.46 -5.19 -6.02
N VAL A 101 17.72 -4.08 -5.89
CA VAL A 101 16.57 -3.93 -4.98
C VAL A 101 15.34 -3.57 -5.79
N ILE A 102 14.24 -4.20 -5.50
CA ILE A 102 12.95 -4.06 -6.17
C ILE A 102 11.90 -3.69 -5.12
N LEU A 103 11.07 -2.70 -5.44
CA LEU A 103 9.90 -2.32 -4.65
C LEU A 103 8.64 -2.49 -5.48
N LEU A 104 7.62 -3.03 -4.84
CA LEU A 104 6.24 -2.99 -5.31
C LEU A 104 5.46 -2.08 -4.36
N VAL A 105 4.80 -1.08 -4.91
CA VAL A 105 4.09 -0.04 -4.15
C VAL A 105 2.62 -0.07 -4.51
N TYR A 106 1.76 -0.24 -3.52
CA TYR A 106 0.32 -0.17 -3.71
C TYR A 106 -0.33 0.64 -2.58
N VAL A 107 -0.54 1.90 -2.84
CA VAL A 107 -1.04 2.91 -1.89
C VAL A 107 -0.20 2.94 -0.61
N ASP A 108 -0.62 2.24 0.43
CA ASP A 108 -0.01 2.16 1.75
C ASP A 108 0.79 0.87 1.99
N ASP A 109 0.62 -0.14 1.13
CA ASP A 109 1.36 -1.39 1.18
C ASP A 109 2.57 -1.39 0.25
N ILE A 110 3.73 -1.76 0.80
CA ILE A 110 4.99 -1.82 0.06
C ILE A 110 5.66 -3.17 0.30
N VAL A 111 6.09 -3.82 -0.78
CA VAL A 111 6.92 -5.01 -0.72
C VAL A 111 8.31 -4.67 -1.25
N ILE A 112 9.34 -5.03 -0.49
CA ILE A 112 10.74 -4.82 -0.84
C ILE A 112 11.44 -6.17 -0.94
N THR A 113 12.18 -6.38 -2.02
CA THR A 113 12.98 -7.59 -2.23
C THR A 113 14.25 -7.28 -3.03
N GLY A 114 15.18 -8.22 -3.08
CA GLY A 114 16.40 -8.05 -3.87
C GLY A 114 17.59 -8.85 -3.33
N SER A 115 18.71 -8.75 -4.03
CA SER A 115 19.96 -9.42 -3.66
C SER A 115 20.88 -8.57 -2.78
N ASN A 116 20.62 -7.27 -2.63
CA ASN A 116 21.45 -6.35 -1.87
C ASN A 116 20.79 -6.00 -0.53
N SER A 117 21.11 -6.79 0.51
CA SER A 117 20.54 -6.62 1.86
C SER A 117 20.88 -5.28 2.50
N GLN A 118 22.11 -4.77 2.30
CA GLN A 118 22.54 -3.49 2.85
C GLN A 118 21.70 -2.34 2.27
N LEU A 119 21.45 -2.35 0.96
CA LEU A 119 20.64 -1.34 0.31
C LEU A 119 19.16 -1.45 0.74
N ILE A 120 18.66 -2.66 0.99
CA ILE A 120 17.32 -2.88 1.54
C ILE A 120 17.21 -2.23 2.92
N GLU A 121 18.15 -2.45 3.81
CA GLU A 121 18.17 -1.85 5.16
C GLU A 121 18.24 -0.32 5.11
N GLN A 122 19.13 0.24 4.30
CA GLN A 122 19.23 1.69 4.09
C GLN A 122 17.92 2.29 3.58
N LEU A 123 17.29 1.63 2.61
CA LEU A 123 16.00 2.03 2.09
C LEU A 123 14.91 2.02 3.18
N GLN A 124 14.81 0.92 3.94
CA GLN A 124 13.84 0.79 5.03
C GLN A 124 14.02 1.90 6.07
N GLN A 125 15.25 2.19 6.48
CA GLN A 125 15.54 3.27 7.43
C GLN A 125 15.11 4.63 6.88
N ARG A 126 15.42 4.91 5.61
CA ARG A 126 15.04 6.16 4.97
C ARG A 126 13.52 6.30 4.83
N LEU A 127 12.84 5.25 4.43
CA LEU A 127 11.37 5.26 4.33
C LEU A 127 10.69 5.42 5.69
N LYS A 128 11.22 4.80 6.74
CA LYS A 128 10.74 4.99 8.12
C LYS A 128 10.87 6.45 8.57
N SER A 129 11.98 7.11 8.25
CA SER A 129 12.21 8.50 8.64
C SER A 129 11.39 9.52 7.81
N SER A 130 11.23 9.28 6.51
CA SER A 130 10.60 10.24 5.58
C SER A 130 9.07 10.13 5.52
N CYS A 131 8.52 8.92 5.66
CA CYS A 131 7.10 8.65 5.42
C CYS A 131 6.38 7.96 6.59
N HIS A 132 6.95 7.96 7.79
CA HIS A 132 6.35 7.34 8.99
C HIS A 132 5.88 5.90 8.75
N MET A 133 6.72 5.10 8.10
CA MET A 133 6.40 3.73 7.75
C MET A 133 6.64 2.77 8.90
N LYS A 134 5.75 1.78 8.99
CA LYS A 134 5.90 0.63 9.88
C LYS A 134 6.49 -0.55 9.10
N ASP A 135 7.49 -1.19 9.67
CA ASP A 135 8.01 -2.46 9.19
C ASP A 135 7.09 -3.59 9.69
N LEU A 136 6.57 -4.38 8.79
CA LEU A 136 5.72 -5.53 9.10
C LEU A 136 6.51 -6.85 9.07
N GLY A 137 7.81 -6.79 8.76
CA GLY A 137 8.68 -7.96 8.67
C GLY A 137 8.51 -8.75 7.36
N PRO A 138 8.64 -10.08 7.40
CA PRO A 138 8.45 -10.92 6.22
C PRO A 138 7.04 -10.79 5.65
N LEU A 139 6.93 -10.88 4.33
CA LEU A 139 5.66 -10.79 3.62
C LEU A 139 4.66 -11.83 4.13
N GLN A 140 3.49 -11.39 4.58
CA GLN A 140 2.40 -12.26 5.03
C GLN A 140 1.12 -12.05 4.21
N TYR A 141 0.80 -10.81 3.85
CA TYR A 141 -0.44 -10.47 3.17
C TYR A 141 -0.24 -9.26 2.26
N PHE A 142 -0.54 -9.42 0.97
CA PHE A 142 -0.41 -8.33 0.00
C PHE A 142 -1.50 -8.43 -1.07
N LEU A 143 -2.32 -7.39 -1.20
CA LEU A 143 -3.39 -7.30 -2.21
C LEU A 143 -4.33 -8.52 -2.22
N SER A 144 -4.85 -8.89 -1.05
CA SER A 144 -5.70 -10.06 -0.85
C SER A 144 -5.02 -11.41 -1.12
N LEU A 145 -3.69 -11.43 -1.29
CA LEU A 145 -2.88 -12.64 -1.34
C LEU A 145 -2.24 -12.87 0.01
N GLU A 146 -2.47 -14.02 0.58
CA GLU A 146 -1.77 -14.51 1.76
C GLU A 146 -0.51 -15.25 1.31
N ALA A 147 0.62 -14.95 1.94
CA ALA A 147 1.91 -15.57 1.66
C ALA A 147 2.31 -16.48 2.83
N GLN A 148 2.16 -17.76 2.63
CA GLN A 148 2.60 -18.78 3.58
C GLN A 148 4.00 -19.26 3.23
N HIS A 149 4.96 -19.01 4.11
CA HIS A 149 6.33 -19.47 3.94
C HIS A 149 6.43 -20.98 4.22
N CYS A 150 7.01 -21.71 3.26
CA CYS A 150 7.24 -23.15 3.33
C CYS A 150 8.73 -23.45 3.10
N PRO A 151 9.26 -24.62 3.52
CA PRO A 151 10.67 -24.96 3.32
C PRO A 151 11.12 -24.92 1.85
N ILE A 152 10.21 -25.14 0.90
CA ILE A 152 10.48 -25.19 -0.54
C ILE A 152 10.07 -23.90 -1.27
N GLY A 153 9.55 -22.86 -0.57
CA GLY A 153 9.11 -21.63 -1.22
C GLY A 153 8.02 -20.89 -0.47
N ILE A 154 7.18 -20.17 -1.22
CA ILE A 154 6.05 -19.41 -0.70
C ILE A 154 4.77 -19.88 -1.41
N LEU A 155 3.80 -20.33 -0.62
CA LEU A 155 2.46 -20.62 -1.10
C LEU A 155 1.63 -19.34 -1.07
N LEU A 156 1.12 -18.93 -2.22
CA LEU A 156 0.18 -17.81 -2.33
C LEU A 156 -1.25 -18.34 -2.41
N HIS A 157 -2.11 -17.88 -1.51
CA HIS A 157 -3.52 -18.25 -1.50
C HIS A 157 -4.42 -17.07 -1.10
N GLN A 158 -5.73 -17.26 -1.18
CA GLN A 158 -6.74 -16.23 -0.87
C GLN A 158 -7.79 -16.78 0.12
N HIS A 159 -7.35 -17.52 1.14
CA HIS A 159 -8.25 -18.21 2.06
C HIS A 159 -9.16 -17.22 2.80
N LYS A 160 -8.60 -16.16 3.35
CA LYS A 160 -9.35 -15.10 4.05
C LYS A 160 -10.41 -14.46 3.15
N TYR A 161 -10.02 -14.08 1.94
CA TYR A 161 -10.96 -13.50 0.96
C TYR A 161 -12.09 -14.47 0.61
N THR A 162 -11.78 -15.74 0.42
CA THR A 162 -12.79 -16.79 0.15
C THR A 162 -13.75 -16.93 1.34
N GLN A 163 -13.26 -16.93 2.57
CA GLN A 163 -14.10 -16.98 3.75
C GLN A 163 -15.00 -15.76 3.90
N GLU A 164 -14.49 -14.56 3.62
CA GLU A 164 -15.28 -13.33 3.64
C GLU A 164 -16.42 -13.38 2.60
N LEU A 165 -16.13 -13.84 1.37
CA LEU A 165 -17.15 -14.02 0.35
C LEU A 165 -18.22 -15.03 0.76
N LEU A 166 -17.83 -16.19 1.26
CA LEU A 166 -18.77 -17.20 1.73
C LEU A 166 -19.65 -16.65 2.86
N SER A 167 -19.09 -15.95 3.82
CA SER A 167 -19.85 -15.35 4.92
C SER A 167 -20.87 -14.31 4.43
N LEU A 168 -20.50 -13.52 3.41
CA LEU A 168 -21.41 -12.55 2.78
C LEU A 168 -22.59 -13.26 2.08
N VAL A 169 -22.31 -14.30 1.29
CA VAL A 169 -23.33 -15.10 0.61
C VAL A 169 -24.28 -15.73 1.61
N PHE A 170 -23.77 -16.34 2.69
CA PHE A 170 -24.61 -16.95 3.73
C PHE A 170 -25.49 -15.92 4.45
N ARG A 171 -24.97 -14.74 4.77
CA ARG A 171 -25.78 -13.64 5.36
C ARG A 171 -26.91 -13.22 4.44
N THR A 172 -26.64 -13.05 3.16
CA THR A 172 -27.63 -12.65 2.16
C THR A 172 -28.72 -13.72 2.01
N LEU A 173 -28.35 -14.99 1.92
CA LEU A 173 -29.30 -16.10 1.85
C LEU A 173 -30.18 -16.20 3.12
N THR A 174 -29.60 -16.00 4.29
CA THR A 174 -30.35 -16.01 5.55
C THR A 174 -31.37 -14.88 5.62
N GLN A 175 -30.99 -13.67 5.15
CA GLN A 175 -31.93 -12.54 5.06
C GLN A 175 -33.09 -12.82 4.08
N PHE A 176 -32.79 -13.40 2.91
CA PHE A 176 -33.80 -13.81 1.94
C PHE A 176 -34.79 -14.84 2.53
N LEU A 177 -34.29 -15.85 3.22
CA LEU A 177 -35.11 -16.89 3.85
C LEU A 177 -36.00 -16.33 4.98
N HIS A 178 -35.51 -15.34 5.73
CA HIS A 178 -36.33 -14.65 6.75
C HIS A 178 -37.45 -13.82 6.11
N LEU A 179 -37.17 -13.10 5.03
CA LEU A 179 -38.20 -12.34 4.31
C LEU A 179 -39.26 -13.26 3.70
N TRP A 180 -38.89 -14.44 3.21
CA TRP A 180 -39.80 -15.41 2.61
C TRP A 180 -40.69 -16.14 3.63
N ARG A 181 -40.26 -16.25 4.89
CA ARG A 181 -41.06 -16.84 5.99
C ARG A 181 -42.03 -15.88 6.64
N SER A 182 -41.86 -14.59 6.41
CA SER A 182 -42.72 -13.53 6.98
C SER A 182 -43.80 -13.01 6.02
N THR A 183 -43.87 -13.54 4.79
CA THR A 183 -44.96 -13.41 3.84
C THR A 183 -45.83 -14.67 3.79
#